data_830a3706ab958f7845a034c045a3fb3c
#
_entry.id   830a3706ab958f7845a034c045a3fb3c
#
_cell.length_a   1.000
_cell.length_b   1.000
_cell.length_c   1.000
_cell.angle_alpha   90.00
_cell.angle_beta   90.00
_cell.angle_gamma   90.00
#
_symmetry.space_group_name_H-M   'P 1'
#
loop_
_entity.id
_entity.type
_entity.pdbx_description
1 polymer ?
#
loop_
_entity_poly.entity_id
_entity_poly.type
_entity_poly.pdbx_seq_one_letter_code
_entity_poly.pdbx_strand_id
1 'polypeptide(L)'
;DSYGSRGLGDVYKRQGWISWGVESFLDEIADQMDQDPVAMRIGLLDGAGKNAGGEGSTAGGANRLAAVLRDVSERAGWGREMPANEGLGVAVGHGQERGMPTWIACVAHVAVDPSSGDVTLKKLWQTIDVGTVVNPDGAMAQAEGAALWGVSLALHEGAQFANGEVAEQNLDRYKPLRMRDVPELDILFVDSDEFPSGMGEPPLIPVAPAIGNAVFAATGKRVRDLPIKLV
;
A
#
# COMPACT_ATOMS: atom_id res chain seq x y z
N ASP A 1 14.20 -4.39 -29.47
CA ASP A 1 13.27 -4.62 -28.35
C ASP A 1 13.76 -4.24 -26.96
N SER A 2 14.79 -3.42 -26.88
CA SER A 2 15.23 -2.83 -25.62
C SER A 2 14.28 -1.73 -25.09
N TYR A 3 13.36 -1.27 -25.91
CA TYR A 3 12.37 -0.25 -25.51
C TYR A 3 11.24 -0.81 -24.62
N GLY A 4 10.80 -2.03 -24.88
CA GLY A 4 9.70 -2.63 -24.11
C GLY A 4 10.09 -3.00 -22.69
N SER A 5 11.32 -3.46 -22.46
CA SER A 5 11.77 -3.87 -21.14
C SER A 5 12.12 -2.71 -20.21
N ARG A 6 12.59 -1.59 -20.75
CA ARG A 6 12.89 -0.38 -19.94
C ARG A 6 11.63 0.34 -19.47
N GLY A 7 10.62 0.45 -20.33
CA GLY A 7 9.37 1.12 -19.98
C GLY A 7 8.54 0.35 -18.96
N LEU A 8 8.38 -0.95 -19.13
CA LEU A 8 7.56 -1.79 -18.26
C LEU A 8 8.21 -2.08 -16.91
N GLY A 9 9.51 -2.39 -16.89
CA GLY A 9 10.22 -2.62 -15.64
C GLY A 9 10.32 -1.38 -14.74
N ASP A 10 10.44 -0.19 -15.33
CA ASP A 10 10.48 1.05 -14.58
C ASP A 10 9.10 1.52 -14.10
N VAL A 11 8.03 1.20 -14.80
CA VAL A 11 6.68 1.67 -14.44
C VAL A 11 6.18 0.97 -13.17
N TYR A 12 6.19 -0.35 -13.11
CA TYR A 12 5.65 -1.05 -11.94
C TYR A 12 6.59 -1.01 -10.72
N LYS A 13 7.90 -0.98 -10.90
CA LYS A 13 8.86 -0.82 -9.79
C LYS A 13 8.80 0.56 -9.13
N ARG A 14 8.28 1.57 -9.83
CA ARG A 14 8.09 2.91 -9.29
C ARG A 14 6.69 3.16 -8.73
N GLN A 15 5.77 2.21 -8.84
CA GLN A 15 4.40 2.39 -8.38
C GLN A 15 4.29 2.67 -6.88
N GLY A 16 5.17 2.11 -6.06
CA GLY A 16 5.22 2.41 -4.63
C GLY A 16 5.43 3.90 -4.33
N TRP A 17 6.33 4.56 -5.05
CA TRP A 17 6.63 6.00 -4.88
C TRP A 17 5.50 6.87 -5.41
N ILE A 18 4.93 6.51 -6.56
CA ILE A 18 3.79 7.21 -7.14
C ILE A 18 2.57 7.07 -6.21
N SER A 19 2.31 5.86 -5.73
CA SER A 19 1.22 5.58 -4.79
C SER A 19 1.39 6.36 -3.49
N TRP A 20 2.62 6.48 -2.96
CA TRP A 20 2.90 7.32 -1.81
C TRP A 20 2.37 8.75 -2.00
N GLY A 21 2.71 9.38 -3.12
CA GLY A 21 2.24 10.73 -3.41
C GLY A 21 0.74 10.82 -3.66
N VAL A 22 0.20 9.93 -4.49
CA VAL A 22 -1.22 9.96 -4.91
C VAL A 22 -2.15 9.63 -3.73
N GLU A 23 -1.89 8.55 -3.02
CA GLU A 23 -2.76 8.09 -1.95
C GLU A 23 -2.70 8.97 -0.70
N SER A 24 -1.52 9.54 -0.39
CA SER A 24 -1.40 10.55 0.66
C SER A 24 -2.15 11.84 0.28
N PHE A 25 -2.10 12.25 -0.98
CA PHE A 25 -2.81 13.42 -1.46
C PHE A 25 -4.34 13.22 -1.48
N LEU A 26 -4.82 12.05 -1.87
CA LEU A 26 -6.25 11.72 -1.79
C LEU A 26 -6.76 11.73 -0.35
N ASP A 27 -5.96 11.27 0.59
CA ASP A 27 -6.30 11.31 2.01
C ASP A 27 -6.35 12.75 2.55
N GLU A 28 -5.44 13.61 2.08
CA GLU A 28 -5.48 15.06 2.40
C GLU A 28 -6.71 15.74 1.82
N ILE A 29 -7.13 15.37 0.60
CA ILE A 29 -8.36 15.89 0.01
C ILE A 29 -9.57 15.46 0.85
N ALA A 30 -9.63 14.20 1.28
CA ALA A 30 -10.71 13.70 2.13
C ALA A 30 -10.82 14.52 3.43
N ASP A 31 -9.69 14.74 4.10
CA ASP A 31 -9.58 15.55 5.31
C ASP A 31 -10.05 17.01 5.08
N GLN A 32 -9.58 17.65 4.01
CA GLN A 32 -9.98 19.03 3.66
C GLN A 32 -11.47 19.16 3.30
N MET A 33 -12.07 18.09 2.81
CA MET A 33 -13.49 18.03 2.46
C MET A 33 -14.38 17.55 3.60
N ASP A 34 -13.80 17.26 4.78
CA ASP A 34 -14.49 16.62 5.91
C ASP A 34 -15.24 15.35 5.50
N GLN A 35 -14.57 14.52 4.69
CA GLN A 35 -15.08 13.25 4.19
C GLN A 35 -14.27 12.07 4.72
N ASP A 36 -14.96 10.96 4.96
CA ASP A 36 -14.29 9.70 5.24
C ASP A 36 -13.46 9.26 4.03
N PRO A 37 -12.15 8.95 4.21
CA PRO A 37 -11.26 8.64 3.09
C PRO A 37 -11.63 7.35 2.35
N VAL A 38 -12.30 6.38 2.99
CA VAL A 38 -12.83 5.19 2.32
C VAL A 38 -14.05 5.56 1.50
N ALA A 39 -15.00 6.28 2.09
CA ALA A 39 -16.22 6.70 1.40
C ALA A 39 -15.91 7.58 0.20
N MET A 40 -14.96 8.52 0.33
CA MET A 40 -14.52 9.37 -0.78
C MET A 40 -13.96 8.52 -1.94
N ARG A 41 -13.06 7.57 -1.67
CA ARG A 41 -12.49 6.70 -2.71
C ARG A 41 -13.55 5.84 -3.38
N ILE A 42 -14.49 5.29 -2.62
CA ILE A 42 -15.62 4.53 -3.17
C ILE A 42 -16.46 5.44 -4.08
N GLY A 43 -16.73 6.68 -3.68
CA GLY A 43 -17.46 7.64 -4.48
C GLY A 43 -16.76 8.01 -5.80
N LEU A 44 -15.43 8.09 -5.80
CA LEU A 44 -14.66 8.30 -7.03
C LEU A 44 -14.68 7.09 -7.98
N LEU A 45 -14.84 5.89 -7.44
CA LEU A 45 -14.90 4.64 -8.20
C LEU A 45 -16.34 4.31 -8.65
N ASP A 46 -17.35 4.86 -7.97
CA ASP A 46 -18.74 4.58 -8.26
C ASP A 46 -19.19 5.33 -9.52
N GLY A 47 -20.01 4.66 -10.33
CA GLY A 47 -20.56 5.21 -11.59
C GLY A 47 -19.52 5.39 -12.70
N ALA A 48 -18.25 5.33 -12.41
CA ALA A 48 -17.22 5.36 -13.45
C ALA A 48 -17.21 4.08 -14.29
N GLY A 49 -17.68 2.96 -13.77
CA GLY A 49 -17.95 1.65 -14.40
C GLY A 49 -17.08 1.24 -15.58
N LYS A 50 -16.15 2.10 -15.96
CA LYS A 50 -15.29 1.91 -17.11
C LYS A 50 -14.04 1.16 -16.69
N ASN A 51 -13.84 0.07 -17.32
CA ASN A 51 -12.54 -0.58 -17.31
C ASN A 51 -11.50 0.41 -17.81
N ALA A 52 -10.51 0.69 -16.99
CA ALA A 52 -9.34 1.39 -17.45
C ALA A 52 -8.56 0.41 -18.33
N GLY A 53 -8.59 0.59 -19.64
CA GLY A 53 -7.86 -0.22 -20.61
C GLY A 53 -8.68 -0.72 -21.77
N GLY A 54 -8.01 -1.24 -22.79
CA GLY A 54 -8.63 -1.75 -24.01
C GLY A 54 -9.35 -3.09 -23.80
N GLU A 55 -10.14 -3.48 -24.78
CA GLU A 55 -10.91 -4.72 -24.77
C GLU A 55 -10.09 -5.94 -24.36
N GLY A 56 -10.60 -6.71 -23.41
CA GLY A 56 -10.14 -8.07 -23.06
C GLY A 56 -8.97 -8.18 -22.10
N SER A 57 -8.24 -7.11 -21.80
CA SER A 57 -7.04 -7.20 -20.95
C SER A 57 -7.15 -6.55 -19.57
N THR A 58 -8.18 -5.75 -19.36
CA THR A 58 -8.40 -5.05 -18.08
C THR A 58 -9.87 -5.09 -17.71
N ALA A 59 -10.28 -6.15 -17.05
CA ALA A 59 -11.66 -6.32 -16.66
C ALA A 59 -11.96 -5.61 -15.34
N GLY A 60 -13.01 -4.81 -15.33
CA GLY A 60 -13.67 -4.33 -14.12
C GLY A 60 -12.90 -3.40 -13.21
N GLY A 61 -11.92 -2.64 -13.69
CA GLY A 61 -10.96 -1.88 -12.89
C GLY A 61 -11.53 -1.14 -11.68
N ALA A 62 -12.47 -0.21 -11.90
CA ALA A 62 -13.06 0.55 -10.81
C ALA A 62 -13.87 -0.34 -9.85
N ASN A 63 -14.64 -1.28 -10.38
CA ASN A 63 -15.45 -2.17 -9.56
C ASN A 63 -14.62 -3.13 -8.72
N ARG A 64 -13.55 -3.71 -9.31
CA ARG A 64 -12.62 -4.60 -8.60
C ARG A 64 -11.86 -3.86 -7.51
N LEU A 65 -11.38 -2.65 -7.81
CA LEU A 65 -10.72 -1.80 -6.81
C LEU A 65 -11.67 -1.40 -5.68
N ALA A 66 -12.91 -1.04 -6.00
CA ALA A 66 -13.94 -0.73 -4.99
C ALA A 66 -14.28 -1.95 -4.14
N ALA A 67 -14.30 -3.16 -4.72
CA ALA A 67 -14.58 -4.39 -3.99
C ALA A 67 -13.47 -4.70 -2.97
N VAL A 68 -12.20 -4.66 -3.37
CA VAL A 68 -11.08 -4.90 -2.43
C VAL A 68 -11.01 -3.83 -1.34
N LEU A 69 -11.38 -2.57 -1.67
CA LEU A 69 -11.41 -1.50 -0.68
C LEU A 69 -12.53 -1.70 0.36
N ARG A 70 -13.73 -2.10 -0.06
CA ARG A 70 -14.84 -2.40 0.87
C ARG A 70 -14.49 -3.56 1.79
N ASP A 71 -13.98 -4.66 1.23
CA ASP A 71 -13.62 -5.84 2.01
C ASP A 71 -12.54 -5.54 3.05
N VAL A 72 -11.43 -4.93 2.66
CA VAL A 72 -10.35 -4.63 3.61
C VAL A 72 -10.80 -3.68 4.71
N SER A 73 -11.66 -2.71 4.38
CA SER A 73 -12.17 -1.74 5.35
C SER A 73 -13.11 -2.42 6.37
N GLU A 74 -13.98 -3.31 5.91
CA GLU A 74 -14.84 -4.09 6.78
C GLU A 74 -14.05 -5.00 7.72
N ARG A 75 -13.10 -5.78 7.19
CA ARG A 75 -12.22 -6.66 7.99
C ARG A 75 -11.36 -5.89 9.00
N ALA A 76 -10.89 -4.72 8.65
CA ALA A 76 -10.14 -3.86 9.55
C ALA A 76 -11.03 -3.17 10.61
N GLY A 77 -12.35 -3.23 10.48
CA GLY A 77 -13.28 -2.49 11.34
C GLY A 77 -13.11 -0.98 11.17
N TRP A 78 -13.04 -0.50 9.92
CA TRP A 78 -12.91 0.91 9.61
C TRP A 78 -14.01 1.74 10.29
N GLY A 79 -13.65 2.92 10.80
CA GLY A 79 -14.59 3.78 11.54
C GLY A 79 -14.78 3.43 13.02
N ARG A 80 -14.10 2.39 13.52
CA ARG A 80 -14.09 2.11 14.97
C ARG A 80 -13.35 3.20 15.75
N GLU A 81 -13.74 3.42 16.98
CA GLU A 81 -13.01 4.30 17.89
C GLU A 81 -11.60 3.74 18.16
N MET A 82 -10.61 4.61 18.06
CA MET A 82 -9.20 4.26 18.26
C MET A 82 -8.69 4.80 19.60
N PRO A 83 -7.78 4.05 20.25
CA PRO A 83 -7.06 4.57 21.42
C PRO A 83 -6.28 5.85 21.09
N ALA A 84 -5.97 6.64 22.12
CA ALA A 84 -5.13 7.83 21.95
C ALA A 84 -3.78 7.47 21.32
N ASN A 85 -3.32 8.27 20.37
CA ASN A 85 -2.09 8.08 19.60
C ASN A 85 -2.06 6.80 18.74
N GLU A 86 -3.21 6.20 18.48
CA GLU A 86 -3.38 5.12 17.51
C GLU A 86 -4.29 5.59 16.38
N GLY A 87 -4.07 5.05 15.18
CA GLY A 87 -4.86 5.43 14.01
C GLY A 87 -4.93 4.33 12.96
N LEU A 88 -6.00 4.36 12.18
CA LEU A 88 -6.14 3.58 10.96
C LEU A 88 -5.91 4.48 9.76
N GLY A 89 -5.19 3.97 8.78
CA GLY A 89 -5.00 4.63 7.49
C GLY A 89 -5.24 3.67 6.34
N VAL A 90 -5.82 4.16 5.27
CA VAL A 90 -6.19 3.38 4.11
C VAL A 90 -5.45 3.88 2.88
N ALA A 91 -5.13 2.96 1.99
CA ALA A 91 -4.64 3.24 0.64
C ALA A 91 -5.05 2.14 -0.32
N VAL A 92 -5.12 2.47 -1.59
CA VAL A 92 -5.37 1.51 -2.66
C VAL A 92 -4.22 1.51 -3.65
N GLY A 93 -4.12 0.46 -4.43
CA GLY A 93 -3.11 0.34 -5.46
C GLY A 93 -3.53 -0.58 -6.57
N HIS A 94 -2.88 -0.44 -7.70
CA HIS A 94 -3.00 -1.40 -8.77
C HIS A 94 -1.62 -1.65 -9.38
N GLY A 95 -1.35 -2.90 -9.65
CA GLY A 95 -0.22 -3.30 -10.47
C GLY A 95 -0.73 -3.72 -11.83
N GLN A 96 -0.03 -3.36 -12.89
CA GLN A 96 -0.37 -3.83 -14.22
C GLN A 96 0.87 -4.36 -14.89
N GLU A 97 0.88 -5.67 -15.14
CA GLU A 97 1.89 -6.32 -15.92
C GLU A 97 1.26 -6.90 -17.19
N ARG A 98 1.75 -6.49 -18.37
CA ARG A 98 1.31 -7.00 -19.67
C ARG A 98 -0.21 -6.91 -19.89
N GLY A 99 -0.86 -5.89 -19.37
CA GLY A 99 -2.31 -5.73 -19.50
C GLY A 99 -3.13 -6.56 -18.52
N MET A 100 -2.51 -7.21 -17.54
CA MET A 100 -3.18 -8.01 -16.52
C MET A 100 -3.08 -7.28 -15.16
N PRO A 101 -4.13 -6.58 -14.72
CA PRO A 101 -4.09 -5.79 -13.51
C PRO A 101 -4.27 -6.62 -12.25
N THR A 102 -3.56 -6.24 -11.21
CA THR A 102 -3.78 -6.67 -9.83
C THR A 102 -4.34 -5.50 -9.04
N TRP A 103 -5.42 -5.70 -8.33
CA TRP A 103 -6.10 -4.68 -7.53
C TRP A 103 -5.88 -4.94 -6.05
N ILE A 104 -5.52 -3.90 -5.30
CA ILE A 104 -5.15 -4.06 -3.89
C ILE A 104 -5.69 -2.90 -3.08
N ALA A 105 -6.17 -3.21 -1.90
CA ALA A 105 -6.43 -2.23 -0.87
C ALA A 105 -5.73 -2.64 0.43
N CYS A 106 -5.28 -1.66 1.19
CA CYS A 106 -4.53 -1.84 2.41
C CYS A 106 -5.07 -0.93 3.51
N VAL A 107 -5.24 -1.48 4.71
CA VAL A 107 -5.46 -0.71 5.94
C VAL A 107 -4.32 -0.99 6.90
N ALA A 108 -3.71 0.07 7.41
CA ALA A 108 -2.66 0.01 8.42
C ALA A 108 -3.18 0.48 9.77
N HIS A 109 -2.83 -0.21 10.85
CA HIS A 109 -3.04 0.22 12.23
C HIS A 109 -1.70 0.56 12.86
N VAL A 110 -1.51 1.81 13.19
CA VAL A 110 -0.29 2.29 13.85
C VAL A 110 -0.54 2.79 15.26
N ALA A 111 0.49 2.71 16.09
CA ALA A 111 0.61 3.44 17.34
C ALA A 111 1.84 4.35 17.27
N VAL A 112 1.70 5.56 17.78
CA VAL A 112 2.77 6.55 17.79
C VAL A 112 3.11 6.90 19.23
N ASP A 113 4.37 6.76 19.61
CA ASP A 113 4.83 7.22 20.92
C ASP A 113 4.88 8.76 20.93
N PRO A 114 4.07 9.44 21.76
CA PRO A 114 4.04 10.90 21.76
C PRO A 114 5.34 11.55 22.28
N SER A 115 6.19 10.80 22.98
CA SER A 115 7.42 11.32 23.56
C SER A 115 8.61 11.19 22.61
N SER A 116 8.72 10.09 21.88
CA SER A 116 9.83 9.84 20.96
C SER A 116 9.47 10.09 19.49
N GLY A 117 8.18 10.06 19.15
CA GLY A 117 7.71 10.08 17.77
C GLY A 117 7.87 8.74 17.03
N ASP A 118 8.22 7.68 17.76
CA ASP A 118 8.38 6.35 17.16
C ASP A 118 7.04 5.81 16.68
N VAL A 119 7.03 5.30 15.46
CA VAL A 119 5.86 4.69 14.82
C VAL A 119 5.98 3.18 14.90
N THR A 120 4.99 2.54 15.51
CA THR A 120 4.86 1.09 15.55
C THR A 120 3.68 0.66 14.69
N LEU A 121 3.92 -0.12 13.65
CA LEU A 121 2.87 -0.78 12.87
C LEU A 121 2.40 -2.01 13.64
N LYS A 122 1.16 -1.99 14.14
CA LYS A 122 0.57 -3.08 14.91
C LYS A 122 0.01 -4.18 14.02
N LYS A 123 -0.74 -3.78 13.00
CA LYS A 123 -1.40 -4.71 12.08
C LYS A 123 -1.57 -4.09 10.71
N LEU A 124 -1.47 -4.95 9.70
CA LEU A 124 -1.70 -4.61 8.31
C LEU A 124 -2.74 -5.57 7.73
N TRP A 125 -3.82 -5.02 7.18
CA TRP A 125 -4.79 -5.78 6.39
C TRP A 125 -4.59 -5.49 4.92
N GLN A 126 -4.66 -6.52 4.10
CA GLN A 126 -4.71 -6.37 2.64
C GLN A 126 -5.80 -7.26 2.06
N THR A 127 -6.51 -6.73 1.08
CA THR A 127 -7.35 -7.51 0.17
C THR A 127 -6.82 -7.34 -1.23
N ILE A 128 -6.59 -8.46 -1.91
CA ILE A 128 -5.89 -8.53 -3.18
C ILE A 128 -6.76 -9.30 -4.18
N ASP A 129 -7.00 -8.70 -5.32
CA ASP A 129 -7.64 -9.35 -6.46
C ASP A 129 -6.62 -9.51 -7.59
N VAL A 130 -6.18 -10.73 -7.79
CA VAL A 130 -5.21 -11.16 -8.82
C VAL A 130 -5.84 -12.03 -9.89
N GLY A 131 -7.19 -12.09 -9.92
CA GLY A 131 -7.88 -13.15 -10.67
C GLY A 131 -7.69 -14.52 -10.01
N THR A 132 -7.75 -15.57 -10.80
CA THR A 132 -7.59 -16.94 -10.31
C THR A 132 -6.22 -17.15 -9.64
N VAL A 133 -6.24 -17.58 -8.39
CA VAL A 133 -5.02 -17.94 -7.64
C VAL A 133 -4.62 -19.37 -7.95
N VAL A 134 -3.58 -19.55 -8.74
CA VAL A 134 -3.14 -20.87 -9.22
C VAL A 134 -2.42 -21.68 -8.12
N ASN A 135 -1.63 -21.01 -7.29
CA ASN A 135 -0.89 -21.62 -6.18
C ASN A 135 -1.09 -20.76 -4.92
N PRO A 136 -2.06 -21.08 -4.06
CA PRO A 136 -2.38 -20.27 -2.89
C PRO A 136 -1.22 -20.07 -1.91
N ASP A 137 -0.46 -21.12 -1.61
CA ASP A 137 0.67 -21.03 -0.66
C ASP A 137 1.79 -20.13 -1.21
N GLY A 138 2.14 -20.32 -2.49
CA GLY A 138 3.14 -19.48 -3.14
C GLY A 138 2.67 -18.04 -3.29
N ALA A 139 1.37 -17.84 -3.57
CA ALA A 139 0.74 -16.54 -3.65
C ALA A 139 0.81 -15.80 -2.31
N MET A 140 0.46 -16.47 -1.22
CA MET A 140 0.50 -15.90 0.12
C MET A 140 1.92 -15.51 0.52
N ALA A 141 2.91 -16.38 0.31
CA ALA A 141 4.31 -16.10 0.60
C ALA A 141 4.83 -14.85 -0.16
N GLN A 142 4.40 -14.68 -1.42
CA GLN A 142 4.74 -13.50 -2.21
C GLN A 142 4.06 -12.23 -1.67
N ALA A 143 2.79 -12.31 -1.32
CA ALA A 143 2.05 -11.17 -0.78
C ALA A 143 2.61 -10.70 0.57
N GLU A 144 2.89 -11.63 1.48
CA GLU A 144 3.54 -11.35 2.76
C GLU A 144 4.92 -10.70 2.56
N GLY A 145 5.74 -11.26 1.70
CA GLY A 145 7.06 -10.73 1.39
C GLY A 145 7.01 -9.31 0.82
N ALA A 146 6.09 -9.04 -0.11
CA ALA A 146 5.90 -7.72 -0.69
C ALA A 146 5.34 -6.72 0.33
N ALA A 147 4.37 -7.11 1.15
CA ALA A 147 3.83 -6.28 2.22
C ALA A 147 4.93 -5.89 3.24
N LEU A 148 5.72 -6.85 3.70
CA LEU A 148 6.84 -6.60 4.62
C LEU A 148 7.92 -5.72 4.00
N TRP A 149 8.18 -5.86 2.70
CA TRP A 149 9.06 -4.94 2.00
C TRP A 149 8.50 -3.52 1.99
N GLY A 150 7.20 -3.36 1.75
CA GLY A 150 6.53 -2.07 1.86
C GLY A 150 6.66 -1.43 3.25
N VAL A 151 6.53 -2.24 4.31
CA VAL A 151 6.75 -1.79 5.70
C VAL A 151 8.20 -1.36 5.91
N SER A 152 9.15 -2.13 5.39
CA SER A 152 10.59 -1.83 5.49
C SER A 152 10.92 -0.48 4.84
N LEU A 153 10.42 -0.24 3.63
CA LEU A 153 10.57 1.05 2.93
C LEU A 153 9.90 2.22 3.66
N ALA A 154 8.74 1.97 4.27
CA ALA A 154 8.00 3.02 4.96
C ALA A 154 8.67 3.47 6.27
N LEU A 155 9.26 2.55 7.03
CA LEU A 155 9.69 2.81 8.41
C LEU A 155 11.19 2.71 8.66
N HIS A 156 11.93 1.99 7.81
CA HIS A 156 13.31 1.62 8.13
C HIS A 156 14.32 2.00 7.05
N GLU A 157 14.02 1.68 5.78
CA GLU A 157 15.01 1.77 4.71
C GLU A 157 15.15 3.20 4.17
N GLY A 158 16.38 3.66 4.09
CA GLY A 158 16.72 4.93 3.46
C GLY A 158 18.21 4.96 3.14
N ALA A 159 18.55 5.48 1.98
CA ALA A 159 19.93 5.71 1.56
C ALA A 159 20.20 7.21 1.52
N GLN A 160 21.30 7.63 2.12
CA GLN A 160 21.75 9.02 2.10
C GLN A 160 23.00 9.14 1.23
N PHE A 161 23.04 10.23 0.48
CA PHE A 161 24.19 10.55 -0.36
C PHE A 161 24.97 11.69 0.28
N ALA A 162 26.26 11.46 0.55
CA ALA A 162 27.18 12.46 1.06
C ALA A 162 28.45 12.46 0.22
N ASN A 163 28.83 13.63 -0.32
CA ASN A 163 30.02 13.80 -1.14
C ASN A 163 30.12 12.87 -2.38
N GLY A 164 28.96 12.51 -2.96
CA GLY A 164 28.89 11.62 -4.13
C GLY A 164 28.93 10.11 -3.79
N GLU A 165 28.93 9.74 -2.52
CA GLU A 165 28.93 8.37 -2.05
C GLU A 165 27.66 8.06 -1.24
N VAL A 166 27.25 6.78 -1.21
CA VAL A 166 26.17 6.30 -0.33
C VAL A 166 26.73 6.16 1.08
N ALA A 167 26.08 6.80 2.06
CA ALA A 167 26.52 6.76 3.46
C ALA A 167 26.33 5.37 4.11
N GLU A 168 25.28 4.66 3.71
CA GLU A 168 24.94 3.32 4.18
C GLU A 168 25.62 2.25 3.31
N GLN A 169 26.94 2.10 3.46
CA GLN A 169 27.74 1.22 2.62
C GLN A 169 27.60 -0.28 2.96
N ASN A 170 26.98 -0.62 4.10
CA ASN A 170 26.85 -2.00 4.55
C ASN A 170 25.62 -2.21 5.44
N LEU A 171 25.24 -3.46 5.70
CA LEU A 171 24.08 -3.86 6.51
C LEU A 171 24.16 -3.51 8.00
N ASP A 172 25.29 -3.03 8.49
CA ASP A 172 25.42 -2.43 9.82
C ASP A 172 24.79 -1.02 9.87
N ARG A 173 24.74 -0.31 8.73
CA ARG A 173 24.16 1.02 8.59
C ARG A 173 22.85 1.02 7.82
N TYR A 174 22.76 0.26 6.74
CA TYR A 174 21.50 0.03 6.03
C TYR A 174 20.66 -0.98 6.81
N LYS A 175 19.54 -0.53 7.37
CA LYS A 175 18.74 -1.29 8.33
C LYS A 175 17.35 -1.62 7.77
N PRO A 176 17.19 -2.74 7.06
CA PRO A 176 15.87 -3.21 6.67
C PRO A 176 15.08 -3.71 7.90
N LEU A 177 13.78 -3.92 7.72
CA LEU A 177 12.90 -4.52 8.70
C LEU A 177 13.51 -5.80 9.31
N ARG A 178 13.39 -5.97 10.61
CA ARG A 178 13.86 -7.16 11.32
C ARG A 178 12.68 -8.00 11.79
N MET A 179 12.92 -9.30 11.99
CA MET A 179 11.88 -10.25 12.43
C MET A 179 11.12 -9.80 13.68
N ARG A 180 11.76 -9.11 14.59
CA ARG A 180 11.13 -8.60 15.83
C ARG A 180 10.18 -7.44 15.59
N ASP A 181 10.30 -6.76 14.45
CA ASP A 181 9.56 -5.55 14.09
C ASP A 181 8.45 -5.88 13.06
N VAL A 182 8.28 -7.16 12.73
CA VAL A 182 7.24 -7.64 11.81
C VAL A 182 5.85 -7.46 12.46
N PRO A 183 4.93 -6.74 11.79
CA PRO A 183 3.58 -6.56 12.30
C PRO A 183 2.73 -7.83 12.14
N GLU A 184 1.56 -7.83 12.74
CA GLU A 184 0.53 -8.80 12.39
C GLU A 184 0.03 -8.53 10.96
N LEU A 185 0.01 -9.57 10.12
CA LEU A 185 -0.50 -9.51 8.75
C LEU A 185 -1.83 -10.27 8.63
N ASP A 186 -2.78 -9.67 7.93
CA ASP A 186 -4.08 -10.26 7.60
C ASP A 186 -4.34 -10.02 6.10
N ILE A 187 -3.92 -10.97 5.28
CA ILE A 187 -3.96 -10.88 3.82
C ILE A 187 -5.02 -11.84 3.28
N LEU A 188 -5.87 -11.33 2.39
CA LEU A 188 -6.92 -12.09 1.74
C LEU A 188 -6.86 -11.92 0.23
N PHE A 189 -6.97 -13.02 -0.49
CA PHE A 189 -7.19 -13.02 -1.93
C PHE A 189 -8.69 -13.13 -2.22
N VAL A 190 -9.17 -12.28 -3.12
CA VAL A 190 -10.54 -12.39 -3.62
C VAL A 190 -10.67 -13.67 -4.45
N ASP A 191 -11.74 -14.42 -4.20
CA ASP A 191 -12.11 -15.53 -5.07
C ASP A 191 -12.64 -14.98 -6.40
N SER A 192 -11.97 -15.28 -7.49
CA SER A 192 -12.20 -14.67 -8.79
C SER A 192 -11.91 -15.63 -9.93
N ASP A 193 -12.80 -15.66 -10.91
CA ASP A 193 -12.64 -16.43 -12.16
C ASP A 193 -11.89 -15.64 -13.25
N GLU A 194 -11.43 -14.43 -12.95
CA GLU A 194 -10.67 -13.61 -13.86
C GLU A 194 -9.28 -14.21 -14.17
N PHE A 195 -8.67 -13.77 -15.24
CA PHE A 195 -7.33 -14.23 -15.63
C PHE A 195 -6.30 -13.96 -14.53
N PRO A 196 -5.42 -14.94 -14.21
CA PRO A 196 -4.35 -14.74 -13.24
C PRO A 196 -3.45 -13.56 -13.61
N SER A 197 -3.14 -12.72 -12.67
CA SER A 197 -2.24 -11.58 -12.84
C SER A 197 -1.01 -11.67 -11.93
N GLY A 198 -0.03 -10.79 -12.15
CA GLY A 198 1.21 -10.75 -11.36
C GLY A 198 0.97 -10.22 -9.96
N MET A 199 1.62 -10.83 -8.97
CA MET A 199 1.44 -10.45 -7.58
C MET A 199 2.76 -10.31 -6.78
N GLY A 200 3.90 -10.41 -7.44
CA GLY A 200 5.19 -10.38 -6.76
C GLY A 200 5.51 -9.05 -6.09
N GLU A 201 5.17 -7.94 -6.73
CA GLU A 201 5.43 -6.58 -6.21
C GLU A 201 4.16 -5.79 -5.87
N PRO A 202 3.01 -6.00 -6.52
CA PRO A 202 1.84 -5.17 -6.30
C PRO A 202 1.39 -5.04 -4.82
N PRO A 203 1.48 -6.05 -3.95
CA PRO A 203 1.08 -5.90 -2.55
C PRO A 203 1.90 -4.89 -1.74
N LEU A 204 3.09 -4.48 -2.22
CA LEU A 204 3.88 -3.41 -1.63
C LEU A 204 3.24 -2.02 -1.83
N ILE A 205 2.55 -1.81 -2.96
CA ILE A 205 2.17 -0.49 -3.46
C ILE A 205 1.41 0.38 -2.43
N PRO A 206 0.32 -0.11 -1.78
CA PRO A 206 -0.47 0.70 -0.87
C PRO A 206 0.08 0.76 0.56
N VAL A 207 1.18 0.06 0.89
CA VAL A 207 1.63 -0.09 2.28
C VAL A 207 2.13 1.22 2.87
N ALA A 208 3.08 1.87 2.22
CA ALA A 208 3.66 3.10 2.74
C ALA A 208 2.61 4.22 2.90
N PRO A 209 1.73 4.50 1.90
CA PRO A 209 0.71 5.51 2.08
C PRO A 209 -0.34 5.13 3.13
N ALA A 210 -0.73 3.86 3.28
CA ALA A 210 -1.62 3.44 4.36
C ALA A 210 -1.01 3.72 5.74
N ILE A 211 0.29 3.45 5.93
CA ILE A 211 1.01 3.78 7.17
C ILE A 211 1.06 5.29 7.38
N GLY A 212 1.41 6.08 6.36
CA GLY A 212 1.46 7.55 6.46
C GLY A 212 0.10 8.18 6.81
N ASN A 213 -0.98 7.67 6.21
CA ASN A 213 -2.35 8.10 6.50
C ASN A 213 -2.78 7.69 7.92
N ALA A 214 -2.36 6.50 8.39
CA ALA A 214 -2.60 6.08 9.77
C ALA A 214 -1.85 6.95 10.80
N VAL A 215 -0.62 7.36 10.48
CA VAL A 215 0.15 8.31 11.29
C VAL A 215 -0.57 9.66 11.39
N PHE A 216 -1.12 10.15 10.29
CA PHE A 216 -1.93 11.37 10.31
C PHE A 216 -3.17 11.20 11.19
N ALA A 217 -3.91 10.10 11.04
CA ALA A 217 -5.09 9.81 11.87
C ALA A 217 -4.76 9.74 13.37
N ALA A 218 -3.56 9.22 13.71
CA ALA A 218 -3.09 9.10 15.09
C ALA A 218 -2.62 10.42 15.70
N THR A 219 -2.07 11.35 14.90
CA THR A 219 -1.28 12.49 15.40
C THR A 219 -1.69 13.86 14.86
N GLY A 220 -2.47 13.91 13.80
CA GLY A 220 -2.75 15.12 13.02
C GLY A 220 -1.57 15.65 12.21
N LYS A 221 -0.45 14.93 12.15
CA LYS A 221 0.75 15.35 11.40
C LYS A 221 0.86 14.61 10.07
N ARG A 222 0.89 15.34 8.97
CA ARG A 222 1.16 14.78 7.63
C ARG A 222 2.64 14.52 7.44
N VAL A 223 2.95 13.30 7.00
CA VAL A 223 4.32 12.90 6.65
C VAL A 223 4.51 13.05 5.14
N ARG A 224 5.65 13.63 4.74
CA ARG A 224 5.99 13.89 3.35
C ARG A 224 7.18 13.07 2.86
N ASP A 225 8.01 12.60 3.76
CA ASP A 225 9.26 11.92 3.47
C ASP A 225 9.27 10.49 3.96
N LEU A 226 10.03 9.63 3.29
CA LEU A 226 10.30 8.26 3.69
C LEU A 226 11.81 8.09 3.97
N PRO A 227 12.18 7.26 4.93
CA PRO A 227 11.33 6.58 5.90
C PRO A 227 10.66 7.55 6.87
N ILE A 228 9.46 7.18 7.34
CA ILE A 228 8.63 8.00 8.24
C ILE A 228 9.37 8.29 9.54
N LYS A 229 9.50 9.58 9.87
CA LYS A 229 10.08 10.07 11.14
C LYS A 229 9.28 11.27 11.60
N LEU A 230 8.84 11.25 12.85
CA LEU A 230 8.05 12.33 13.48
C LEU A 230 8.90 13.18 14.44
N VAL A 231 10.09 13.55 14.02
CA VAL A 231 10.99 14.37 14.86
C VAL A 231 10.69 15.84 14.68
#